data_b5a3e01a0032ab51207067e56ff8f99c
#
_entry.id   b5a3e01a0032ab51207067e56ff8f99c
#
_cell.length_a   1.000
_cell.length_b   1.000
_cell.length_c   1.000
_cell.angle_alpha   90.00
_cell.angle_beta   90.00
_cell.angle_gamma   90.00
#
_symmetry.space_group_name_H-M   'P 1'
#
loop_
_entity.id
_entity.type
_entity.pdbx_description
1 polymer ?
#
loop_
_entity_poly.entity_id
_entity_poly.type
_entity_poly.pdbx_seq_one_letter_code
_entity_poly.pdbx_strand_id
1 'polypeptide(L)'
;MRSSDRTIASGTARGRPLRFAAAVFPDHPYGRLPTVESVASLSREDLVDFHTRYYTAARATISIVGDVSRADAEAIAGRLTAGLPAGEAPVASLNTTLPERQTIRVPHPSAQAHIAVGQPGMRRGDPDFFPLLVGNYILGGGGFVSRLTAEVREKRGYAYSVYSYFAPQRDVGPFQIGLQTKGSQADDALRVVGSTLDDFLAKGPTAAELQAAKNNLINGFALRLDSNRKMLEQVAAIGSFGLPLDYLDTWRDRVRAVSAAQIRDAFKRHVAPDHLVTVVVGGDGDKTAPPKNGSAR
;
A
#
# COMPACT_ATOMS: atom_id res chain seq x y z
N MET A 1 29.49 5.90 -3.23
CA MET A 1 28.51 5.36 -4.18
C MET A 1 28.74 3.88 -4.53
N ARG A 2 29.32 3.02 -3.66
CA ARG A 2 29.66 1.62 -3.98
C ARG A 2 29.22 0.55 -3.00
N SER A 3 28.62 0.85 -1.84
CA SER A 3 28.23 -0.20 -0.87
C SER A 3 26.72 -0.45 -0.85
N SER A 4 25.89 0.57 -1.07
CA SER A 4 24.43 0.43 -1.09
C SER A 4 23.87 -0.40 -2.28
N ASP A 5 24.64 -0.51 -3.39
CA ASP A 5 24.19 -1.26 -4.56
C ASP A 5 24.29 -2.79 -4.41
N ARG A 6 25.16 -3.33 -3.54
CA ARG A 6 25.30 -4.78 -3.40
C ARG A 6 24.18 -5.46 -2.62
N THR A 7 23.59 -4.80 -1.64
CA THR A 7 22.54 -5.38 -0.79
C THR A 7 21.16 -5.34 -1.44
N ILE A 8 20.96 -4.41 -2.37
CA ILE A 8 19.71 -4.25 -3.14
C ILE A 8 19.65 -5.25 -4.31
N ALA A 9 20.77 -5.79 -4.73
CA ALA A 9 20.89 -6.69 -5.88
C ALA A 9 20.43 -8.14 -5.60
N SER A 10 20.12 -8.53 -4.38
CA SER A 10 19.84 -9.93 -4.03
C SER A 10 18.37 -10.36 -4.14
N GLY A 11 17.64 -9.89 -5.13
CA GLY A 11 16.34 -10.44 -5.51
C GLY A 11 15.34 -9.38 -5.98
N THR A 12 14.72 -9.62 -7.13
CA THR A 12 13.67 -8.78 -7.72
C THR A 12 12.53 -8.47 -6.76
N ALA A 13 12.17 -9.43 -5.89
CA ALA A 13 11.10 -9.28 -4.91
C ALA A 13 11.44 -8.27 -3.78
N ARG A 14 12.71 -8.11 -3.42
CA ARG A 14 13.16 -7.18 -2.36
C ARG A 14 13.60 -5.82 -2.89
N GLY A 15 14.19 -5.76 -4.08
CA GLY A 15 14.72 -4.51 -4.66
C GLY A 15 13.64 -3.49 -5.06
N ARG A 16 12.48 -3.97 -5.55
CA ARG A 16 11.38 -3.11 -5.99
C ARG A 16 10.75 -2.29 -4.86
N PRO A 17 10.31 -2.87 -3.73
CA PRO A 17 9.70 -2.10 -2.63
C PRO A 17 10.64 -1.04 -2.05
N LEU A 18 11.94 -1.37 -1.93
CA LEU A 18 12.96 -0.47 -1.41
C LEU A 18 13.13 0.78 -2.28
N ARG A 19 13.32 0.59 -3.57
CA ARG A 19 13.50 1.70 -4.53
C ARG A 19 12.22 2.52 -4.67
N PHE A 20 11.07 1.86 -4.68
CA PHE A 20 9.78 2.52 -4.79
C PHE A 20 9.49 3.39 -3.57
N ALA A 21 9.63 2.87 -2.35
CA ALA A 21 9.40 3.63 -1.14
C ALA A 21 10.31 4.87 -1.02
N ALA A 22 11.61 4.69 -1.29
CA ALA A 22 12.58 5.80 -1.27
C ALA A 22 12.27 6.88 -2.30
N ALA A 23 11.78 6.50 -3.48
CA ALA A 23 11.46 7.45 -4.54
C ALA A 23 10.10 8.14 -4.34
N VAL A 24 9.13 7.44 -3.73
CA VAL A 24 7.80 8.01 -3.41
C VAL A 24 7.86 8.92 -2.19
N PHE A 25 8.75 8.62 -1.23
CA PHE A 25 8.86 9.35 0.04
C PHE A 25 10.31 9.80 0.30
N PRO A 26 10.91 10.66 -0.54
CA PRO A 26 12.33 10.99 -0.46
C PRO A 26 12.72 11.64 0.87
N ASP A 27 11.86 12.49 1.43
CA ASP A 27 12.13 13.26 2.66
C ASP A 27 11.33 12.77 3.87
N HIS A 28 10.64 11.64 3.76
CA HIS A 28 9.80 11.10 4.80
C HIS A 28 10.36 9.77 5.35
N PRO A 29 10.17 9.46 6.65
CA PRO A 29 10.59 8.18 7.22
C PRO A 29 10.05 6.93 6.50
N TYR A 30 8.89 7.03 5.84
CA TYR A 30 8.33 5.92 5.04
C TYR A 30 9.19 5.54 3.83
N GLY A 31 10.05 6.42 3.35
CA GLY A 31 11.05 6.13 2.33
C GLY A 31 12.33 5.49 2.84
N ARG A 32 12.53 5.45 4.17
CA ARG A 32 13.73 4.88 4.79
C ARG A 32 13.50 3.42 5.10
N LEU A 33 14.26 2.55 4.45
CA LEU A 33 14.17 1.11 4.67
C LEU A 33 15.48 0.60 5.26
N PRO A 34 15.43 -0.45 6.11
CA PRO A 34 16.62 -1.02 6.72
C PRO A 34 17.59 -1.53 5.66
N THR A 35 18.87 -1.23 5.82
CA THR A 35 19.98 -1.84 5.06
C THR A 35 20.78 -2.75 5.98
N VAL A 36 21.64 -3.59 5.41
CA VAL A 36 22.52 -4.45 6.20
C VAL A 36 23.41 -3.59 7.10
N GLU A 37 23.93 -2.50 6.56
CA GLU A 37 24.81 -1.57 7.27
C GLU A 37 24.05 -0.87 8.41
N SER A 38 22.83 -0.37 8.16
CA SER A 38 22.04 0.30 9.19
C SER A 38 21.61 -0.63 10.31
N VAL A 39 21.33 -1.91 10.00
CA VAL A 39 21.03 -2.93 11.04
C VAL A 39 22.28 -3.32 11.79
N ALA A 40 23.43 -3.50 11.11
CA ALA A 40 24.70 -3.86 11.74
C ALA A 40 25.27 -2.73 12.61
N SER A 41 24.89 -1.48 12.38
CA SER A 41 25.33 -0.34 13.21
C SER A 41 24.56 -0.17 14.51
N LEU A 42 23.44 -0.90 14.70
CA LEU A 42 22.64 -0.80 15.93
C LEU A 42 23.37 -1.44 17.10
N SER A 43 23.52 -0.68 18.18
CA SER A 43 24.01 -1.16 19.45
C SER A 43 22.87 -1.63 20.37
N ARG A 44 23.21 -2.30 21.46
CA ARG A 44 22.24 -2.61 22.52
C ARG A 44 21.69 -1.33 23.16
N GLU A 45 22.54 -0.35 23.32
CA GLU A 45 22.23 0.95 23.91
C GLU A 45 21.20 1.70 23.08
N ASP A 46 21.30 1.70 21.74
CA ASP A 46 20.30 2.28 20.84
C ASP A 46 18.92 1.63 21.04
N LEU A 47 18.88 0.29 21.23
CA LEU A 47 17.62 -0.42 21.47
C LEU A 47 17.01 -0.08 22.82
N VAL A 48 17.85 0.06 23.88
CA VAL A 48 17.39 0.45 25.22
C VAL A 48 16.84 1.89 25.18
N ASP A 49 17.56 2.81 24.56
CA ASP A 49 17.12 4.19 24.42
C ASP A 49 15.81 4.31 23.64
N PHE A 50 15.72 3.58 22.52
CA PHE A 50 14.49 3.53 21.74
C PHE A 50 13.32 2.97 22.57
N HIS A 51 13.52 1.87 23.27
CA HIS A 51 12.49 1.26 24.11
C HIS A 51 12.04 2.24 25.20
N THR A 52 12.97 2.83 25.94
CA THR A 52 12.66 3.77 27.03
C THR A 52 11.90 5.00 26.53
N ARG A 53 12.25 5.52 25.36
CA ARG A 53 11.63 6.71 24.78
C ARG A 53 10.27 6.47 24.16
N TYR A 54 10.06 5.31 23.52
CA TYR A 54 8.89 5.09 22.69
C TYR A 54 7.88 4.09 23.25
N TYR A 55 8.30 3.18 24.15
CA TYR A 55 7.39 2.25 24.83
C TYR A 55 6.87 2.88 26.13
N THR A 56 5.90 3.77 26.00
CA THR A 56 5.35 4.57 27.10
C THR A 56 3.82 4.43 27.17
N ALA A 57 3.25 4.69 28.35
CA ALA A 57 1.81 4.60 28.54
C ALA A 57 1.02 5.57 27.63
N ALA A 58 1.55 6.80 27.46
CA ALA A 58 0.93 7.82 26.60
C ALA A 58 0.86 7.42 25.11
N ARG A 59 1.66 6.44 24.69
CA ARG A 59 1.69 5.93 23.30
C ARG A 59 1.03 4.56 23.12
N ALA A 60 0.62 3.94 24.23
CA ALA A 60 0.05 2.60 24.21
C ALA A 60 -1.43 2.64 23.79
N THR A 61 -1.81 1.77 22.86
CA THR A 61 -3.20 1.45 22.56
C THR A 61 -3.39 -0.04 22.79
N ILE A 62 -4.32 -0.40 23.69
CA ILE A 62 -4.62 -1.80 24.00
C ILE A 62 -5.97 -2.13 23.40
N SER A 63 -6.00 -3.16 22.59
CA SER A 63 -7.21 -3.68 21.97
C SER A 63 -7.45 -5.11 22.46
N ILE A 64 -8.63 -5.38 22.96
CA ILE A 64 -9.02 -6.67 23.51
C ILE A 64 -10.31 -7.12 22.84
N VAL A 65 -10.34 -8.36 22.36
CA VAL A 65 -11.53 -9.02 21.80
C VAL A 65 -11.59 -10.44 22.35
N GLY A 66 -12.71 -10.81 22.96
CA GLY A 66 -12.91 -12.13 23.56
C GLY A 66 -14.07 -12.14 24.56
N ASP A 67 -14.22 -13.25 25.23
CA ASP A 67 -15.19 -13.40 26.33
C ASP A 67 -14.60 -12.82 27.63
N VAL A 68 -14.62 -11.50 27.72
CA VAL A 68 -14.08 -10.74 28.86
C VAL A 68 -15.07 -9.64 29.25
N SER A 69 -15.27 -9.44 30.57
CA SER A 69 -15.98 -8.27 31.04
C SER A 69 -15.17 -6.99 30.87
N ARG A 70 -15.84 -5.83 30.93
CA ARG A 70 -15.16 -4.56 30.93
C ARG A 70 -14.15 -4.43 32.07
N ALA A 71 -14.53 -4.89 33.27
CA ALA A 71 -13.65 -4.84 34.45
C ALA A 71 -12.38 -5.69 34.25
N ASP A 72 -12.55 -6.91 33.69
CA ASP A 72 -11.40 -7.76 33.36
C ASP A 72 -10.48 -7.13 32.30
N ALA A 73 -11.06 -6.54 31.26
CA ALA A 73 -10.32 -5.87 30.22
C ALA A 73 -9.53 -4.68 30.79
N GLU A 74 -10.12 -3.86 31.65
CA GLU A 74 -9.45 -2.74 32.34
C GLU A 74 -8.33 -3.26 33.26
N ALA A 75 -8.55 -4.33 34.00
CA ALA A 75 -7.54 -4.95 34.84
C ALA A 75 -6.36 -5.54 34.02
N ILE A 76 -6.66 -6.16 32.88
CA ILE A 76 -5.64 -6.66 31.94
C ILE A 76 -4.82 -5.49 31.39
N ALA A 77 -5.48 -4.44 30.91
CA ALA A 77 -4.83 -3.24 30.38
C ALA A 77 -3.93 -2.58 31.43
N GLY A 78 -4.43 -2.42 32.69
CA GLY A 78 -3.65 -1.90 33.78
C GLY A 78 -2.38 -2.69 34.08
N ARG A 79 -2.48 -4.04 34.11
CA ARG A 79 -1.32 -4.91 34.33
C ARG A 79 -0.30 -4.82 33.20
N LEU A 80 -0.76 -4.75 31.94
CA LEU A 80 0.13 -4.63 30.77
C LEU A 80 0.90 -3.30 30.73
N THR A 81 0.32 -2.24 31.29
CA THR A 81 0.92 -0.90 31.27
C THR A 81 1.58 -0.48 32.58
N ALA A 82 1.43 -1.23 33.66
CA ALA A 82 1.93 -0.89 35.00
C ALA A 82 3.45 -0.60 35.04
N GLY A 83 4.24 -1.26 34.18
CA GLY A 83 5.69 -1.05 34.07
C GLY A 83 6.12 -0.03 33.02
N LEU A 84 5.20 0.59 32.30
CA LEU A 84 5.51 1.56 31.28
C LEU A 84 5.70 2.95 31.90
N PRO A 85 6.74 3.72 31.53
CA PRO A 85 6.85 5.11 31.90
C PRO A 85 5.68 5.91 31.31
N ALA A 86 5.30 7.02 31.97
CA ALA A 86 4.19 7.87 31.50
C ALA A 86 4.40 8.33 30.04
N GLY A 87 5.58 8.88 29.77
CA GLY A 87 6.00 9.33 28.44
C GLY A 87 5.24 10.53 27.91
N GLU A 88 5.56 10.88 26.67
CA GLU A 88 4.90 11.96 25.94
C GLU A 88 3.96 11.41 24.87
N ALA A 89 2.96 12.21 24.49
CA ALA A 89 2.09 11.91 23.37
C ALA A 89 2.90 11.73 22.06
N PRO A 90 2.38 10.97 21.09
CA PRO A 90 3.01 10.85 19.79
C PRO A 90 3.25 12.22 19.14
N VAL A 91 4.39 12.37 18.47
CA VAL A 91 4.69 13.56 17.67
C VAL A 91 3.62 13.75 16.59
N ALA A 92 3.34 15.00 16.27
CA ALA A 92 2.44 15.38 15.19
C ALA A 92 2.82 14.71 13.85
N SER A 93 1.81 14.52 13.01
CA SER A 93 1.96 14.00 11.65
C SER A 93 2.97 14.81 10.85
N LEU A 94 3.81 14.13 10.07
CA LEU A 94 4.77 14.76 9.19
C LEU A 94 4.11 15.12 7.85
N ASN A 95 4.51 16.27 7.30
CA ASN A 95 4.07 16.64 5.96
C ASN A 95 4.73 15.73 4.91
N THR A 96 3.94 15.32 3.95
CA THR A 96 4.40 14.53 2.81
C THR A 96 4.30 15.38 1.56
N THR A 97 5.40 15.53 0.82
CA THR A 97 5.44 16.22 -0.46
C THR A 97 5.23 15.23 -1.61
N LEU A 98 4.62 15.70 -2.70
CA LEU A 98 4.55 14.89 -3.92
C LEU A 98 5.95 14.86 -4.57
N PRO A 99 6.43 13.67 -4.99
CA PRO A 99 7.70 13.55 -5.70
C PRO A 99 7.61 14.13 -7.11
N GLU A 100 8.75 14.39 -7.73
CA GLU A 100 8.79 14.63 -9.17
C GLU A 100 8.51 13.34 -9.94
N ARG A 101 7.83 13.47 -11.08
CA ARG A 101 7.58 12.33 -11.96
C ARG A 101 8.90 11.75 -12.46
N GLN A 102 9.10 10.47 -12.24
CA GLN A 102 10.31 9.78 -12.66
C GLN A 102 10.08 8.30 -12.97
N THR A 103 10.96 7.75 -13.80
CA THR A 103 11.03 6.31 -14.07
C THR A 103 12.41 5.78 -13.72
N ILE A 104 12.44 4.86 -12.77
CA ILE A 104 13.66 4.20 -12.29
C ILE A 104 13.67 2.77 -12.84
N ARG A 105 14.68 2.45 -13.64
CA ARG A 105 14.91 1.10 -14.17
C ARG A 105 16.09 0.48 -13.43
N VAL A 106 15.86 -0.67 -12.83
CA VAL A 106 16.87 -1.44 -12.09
C VAL A 106 17.17 -2.73 -12.88
N PRO A 107 18.31 -2.83 -13.55
CA PRO A 107 18.68 -4.05 -14.25
C PRO A 107 18.74 -5.24 -13.30
N HIS A 108 18.16 -6.36 -13.70
CA HIS A 108 18.26 -7.63 -13.00
C HIS A 108 18.09 -8.76 -14.01
N PRO A 109 18.92 -9.82 -13.97
CA PRO A 109 18.91 -10.93 -14.92
C PRO A 109 17.66 -11.83 -14.72
N SER A 110 16.49 -11.28 -14.99
CA SER A 110 15.18 -11.94 -14.95
C SER A 110 14.44 -11.67 -16.24
N ALA A 111 13.82 -12.69 -16.82
CA ALA A 111 12.95 -12.54 -17.99
C ALA A 111 11.67 -11.73 -17.65
N GLN A 112 11.31 -11.67 -16.37
CA GLN A 112 10.17 -10.89 -15.89
C GLN A 112 10.60 -9.52 -15.37
N ALA A 113 9.84 -8.50 -15.74
CA ALA A 113 9.89 -7.16 -15.16
C ALA A 113 8.84 -7.03 -14.04
N HIS A 114 9.27 -6.58 -12.88
CA HIS A 114 8.42 -6.23 -11.76
C HIS A 114 8.23 -4.71 -11.74
N ILE A 115 7.00 -4.27 -11.86
CA ILE A 115 6.66 -2.86 -12.02
C ILE A 115 5.86 -2.38 -10.82
N ALA A 116 6.21 -1.19 -10.31
CA ALA A 116 5.40 -0.42 -9.38
C ALA A 116 5.26 1.01 -9.90
N VAL A 117 4.04 1.53 -9.91
CA VAL A 117 3.71 2.91 -10.26
C VAL A 117 2.94 3.51 -9.10
N GLY A 118 3.28 4.70 -8.63
CA GLY A 118 2.52 5.32 -7.54
C GLY A 118 3.13 6.59 -7.00
N GLN A 119 2.52 7.09 -5.94
CA GLN A 119 2.85 8.34 -5.26
C GLN A 119 2.29 8.32 -3.83
N PRO A 120 2.55 9.33 -2.98
CA PRO A 120 1.76 9.56 -1.77
C PRO A 120 0.28 9.66 -2.12
N GLY A 121 -0.57 8.95 -1.39
CA GLY A 121 -2.00 8.83 -1.67
C GLY A 121 -2.86 9.46 -0.58
N MET A 122 -3.13 8.74 0.52
CA MET A 122 -3.98 9.24 1.60
C MET A 122 -3.53 8.78 2.98
N ARG A 123 -3.91 9.54 4.02
CA ARG A 123 -3.78 9.12 5.42
C ARG A 123 -5.00 8.33 5.89
N ARG A 124 -4.85 7.58 6.97
CA ARG A 124 -6.00 6.98 7.64
C ARG A 124 -6.86 8.07 8.29
N GLY A 125 -8.18 7.96 8.16
CA GLY A 125 -9.12 8.99 8.63
C GLY A 125 -9.38 10.11 7.64
N ASP A 126 -8.83 10.02 6.43
CA ASP A 126 -9.13 10.98 5.35
C ASP A 126 -10.62 10.98 5.02
N PRO A 127 -11.26 12.16 4.83
CA PRO A 127 -12.68 12.24 4.43
C PRO A 127 -12.98 11.50 3.13
N ASP A 128 -12.01 11.42 2.21
CA ASP A 128 -12.13 10.74 0.92
C ASP A 128 -11.88 9.23 1.00
N PHE A 129 -11.67 8.67 2.21
CA PHE A 129 -11.37 7.25 2.38
C PHE A 129 -12.37 6.33 1.68
N PHE A 130 -13.67 6.54 1.85
CA PHE A 130 -14.69 5.67 1.26
C PHE A 130 -14.83 5.84 -0.25
N PRO A 131 -14.86 7.06 -0.82
CA PRO A 131 -14.75 7.25 -2.26
C PRO A 131 -13.51 6.59 -2.88
N LEU A 132 -12.33 6.74 -2.26
CA LEU A 132 -11.09 6.12 -2.72
C LEU A 132 -11.11 4.59 -2.56
N LEU A 133 -11.70 4.05 -1.50
CA LEU A 133 -11.86 2.61 -1.29
C LEU A 133 -12.71 1.98 -2.40
N VAL A 134 -13.90 2.57 -2.65
CA VAL A 134 -14.82 2.05 -3.69
C VAL A 134 -14.24 2.25 -5.08
N GLY A 135 -13.66 3.41 -5.36
CA GLY A 135 -13.02 3.70 -6.64
C GLY A 135 -11.82 2.80 -6.92
N ASN A 136 -10.98 2.56 -5.92
CA ASN A 136 -9.85 1.64 -6.07
C ASN A 136 -10.30 0.20 -6.29
N TYR A 137 -11.40 -0.25 -5.68
CA TYR A 137 -11.97 -1.55 -5.96
C TYR A 137 -12.27 -1.71 -7.45
N ILE A 138 -12.83 -0.68 -8.07
CA ILE A 138 -13.15 -0.67 -9.51
C ILE A 138 -11.87 -0.56 -10.36
N LEU A 139 -10.91 0.26 -9.97
CA LEU A 139 -9.68 0.48 -10.74
C LEU A 139 -8.80 -0.76 -10.79
N GLY A 140 -8.43 -1.33 -9.63
CA GLY A 140 -7.48 -2.44 -9.56
C GLY A 140 -7.58 -3.31 -8.31
N GLY A 141 -8.37 -2.91 -7.30
CA GLY A 141 -8.51 -3.65 -6.04
C GLY A 141 -9.52 -4.79 -6.08
N GLY A 142 -10.41 -4.83 -7.04
CA GLY A 142 -11.48 -5.83 -7.17
C GLY A 142 -11.05 -7.13 -7.87
N GLY A 143 -9.76 -7.34 -8.09
CA GLY A 143 -9.26 -8.53 -8.77
C GLY A 143 -9.79 -8.63 -10.22
N PHE A 144 -10.39 -9.76 -10.58
CA PHE A 144 -10.84 -10.04 -11.95
C PHE A 144 -11.88 -9.07 -12.51
N VAL A 145 -12.62 -8.38 -11.66
CA VAL A 145 -13.66 -7.43 -12.11
C VAL A 145 -13.14 -5.99 -12.21
N SER A 146 -11.86 -5.77 -11.98
CA SER A 146 -11.26 -4.43 -12.03
C SER A 146 -10.84 -4.03 -13.45
N ARG A 147 -10.84 -2.72 -13.73
CA ARG A 147 -10.44 -2.17 -15.04
C ARG A 147 -9.00 -2.54 -15.42
N LEU A 148 -8.06 -2.44 -14.48
CA LEU A 148 -6.67 -2.80 -14.74
C LEU A 148 -6.55 -4.27 -15.15
N THR A 149 -7.26 -5.18 -14.49
CA THR A 149 -7.25 -6.59 -14.88
C THR A 149 -7.87 -6.78 -16.26
N ALA A 150 -9.01 -6.17 -16.54
CA ALA A 150 -9.66 -6.25 -17.85
C ALA A 150 -8.75 -5.73 -18.98
N GLU A 151 -8.09 -4.57 -18.77
CA GLU A 151 -7.31 -3.93 -19.84
C GLU A 151 -5.92 -4.55 -20.03
N VAL A 152 -5.22 -4.87 -18.93
CA VAL A 152 -3.82 -5.33 -18.98
C VAL A 152 -3.73 -6.84 -19.15
N ARG A 153 -4.58 -7.58 -18.42
CA ARG A 153 -4.55 -9.04 -18.41
C ARG A 153 -5.49 -9.66 -19.46
N GLU A 154 -6.81 -9.39 -19.36
CA GLU A 154 -7.80 -10.09 -20.15
C GLU A 154 -7.70 -9.74 -21.65
N LYS A 155 -7.65 -8.45 -21.98
CA LYS A 155 -7.63 -8.00 -23.37
C LYS A 155 -6.26 -8.15 -24.04
N ARG A 156 -5.15 -8.05 -23.30
CA ARG A 156 -3.80 -7.96 -23.90
C ARG A 156 -2.83 -9.03 -23.46
N GLY A 157 -3.13 -9.76 -22.37
CA GLY A 157 -2.25 -10.82 -21.88
C GLY A 157 -0.89 -10.31 -21.38
N TYR A 158 -0.77 -9.03 -21.04
CA TYR A 158 0.52 -8.46 -20.65
C TYR A 158 0.94 -8.86 -19.24
N ALA A 159 0.01 -9.14 -18.35
CA ALA A 159 0.34 -9.50 -16.98
C ALA A 159 -0.55 -10.64 -16.47
N TYR A 160 0.01 -11.53 -15.65
CA TYR A 160 -0.78 -12.52 -14.93
C TYR A 160 -1.56 -11.88 -13.78
N SER A 161 -0.95 -10.90 -13.13
CA SER A 161 -1.53 -10.15 -12.02
C SER A 161 -1.23 -8.67 -12.18
N VAL A 162 -2.27 -7.85 -12.07
CA VAL A 162 -2.20 -6.40 -11.98
C VAL A 162 -3.19 -5.95 -10.93
N TYR A 163 -2.79 -5.00 -10.09
CA TYR A 163 -3.60 -4.51 -8.99
C TYR A 163 -3.29 -3.05 -8.66
N SER A 164 -4.22 -2.40 -7.98
CA SER A 164 -3.97 -1.12 -7.33
C SER A 164 -4.48 -1.13 -5.89
N TYR A 165 -3.88 -0.30 -5.04
CA TYR A 165 -4.33 -0.08 -3.69
C TYR A 165 -3.89 1.29 -3.17
N PHE A 166 -4.64 1.80 -2.21
CA PHE A 166 -4.20 2.79 -1.25
C PHE A 166 -3.80 2.07 0.03
N ALA A 167 -2.66 2.42 0.59
CA ALA A 167 -2.21 1.92 1.90
C ALA A 167 -2.18 3.06 2.92
N PRO A 168 -3.36 3.49 3.42
CA PRO A 168 -3.44 4.62 4.33
C PRO A 168 -2.71 4.31 5.63
N GLN A 169 -1.89 5.24 6.08
CA GLN A 169 -1.13 5.16 7.30
C GLN A 169 -1.47 6.35 8.22
N ARG A 170 -0.72 6.57 9.30
CA ARG A 170 -0.89 7.72 10.18
C ARG A 170 -0.64 9.03 9.41
N ASP A 171 0.46 9.09 8.69
CA ASP A 171 0.73 10.10 7.68
C ASP A 171 0.21 9.63 6.33
N VAL A 172 0.46 10.40 5.27
CA VAL A 172 0.00 10.03 3.93
C VAL A 172 0.73 8.77 3.46
N GLY A 173 0.03 7.64 3.43
CA GLY A 173 0.54 6.40 2.86
C GLY A 173 0.42 6.36 1.33
N PRO A 174 1.01 5.38 0.63
CA PRO A 174 1.08 5.37 -0.82
C PRO A 174 -0.25 4.97 -1.49
N PHE A 175 -0.48 5.53 -2.68
CA PHE A 175 -1.22 4.91 -3.77
C PHE A 175 -0.24 4.15 -4.64
N GLN A 176 -0.54 2.91 -4.98
CA GLN A 176 0.32 2.07 -5.80
C GLN A 176 -0.46 1.20 -6.77
N ILE A 177 0.06 1.11 -8.01
CA ILE A 177 -0.29 0.09 -8.99
C ILE A 177 0.90 -0.86 -9.10
N GLY A 178 0.65 -2.16 -9.07
CA GLY A 178 1.69 -3.19 -9.19
C GLY A 178 1.34 -4.22 -10.24
N LEU A 179 2.34 -4.66 -11.03
CA LEU A 179 2.19 -5.74 -11.99
C LEU A 179 3.52 -6.45 -12.24
N GLN A 180 3.40 -7.64 -12.83
CA GLN A 180 4.53 -8.41 -13.36
C GLN A 180 4.25 -8.76 -14.81
N THR A 181 5.24 -8.55 -15.69
CA THR A 181 5.12 -8.76 -17.12
C THR A 181 6.44 -9.29 -17.70
N LYS A 182 6.43 -9.76 -18.96
CA LYS A 182 7.67 -10.04 -19.69
C LYS A 182 8.45 -8.74 -19.91
N GLY A 183 9.79 -8.80 -19.86
CA GLY A 183 10.62 -7.61 -20.07
C GLY A 183 10.33 -6.88 -21.37
N SER A 184 10.13 -7.65 -22.47
CA SER A 184 9.78 -7.10 -23.79
C SER A 184 8.43 -6.40 -23.87
N GLN A 185 7.54 -6.63 -22.91
CA GLN A 185 6.18 -6.06 -22.86
C GLN A 185 6.03 -4.96 -21.80
N ALA A 186 7.09 -4.65 -21.06
CA ALA A 186 7.03 -3.74 -19.91
C ALA A 186 6.53 -2.33 -20.28
N ASP A 187 7.02 -1.77 -21.38
CA ASP A 187 6.62 -0.43 -21.81
C ASP A 187 5.20 -0.38 -22.38
N ASP A 188 4.76 -1.45 -23.04
CA ASP A 188 3.40 -1.58 -23.52
C ASP A 188 2.42 -1.72 -22.36
N ALA A 189 2.75 -2.54 -21.38
CA ALA A 189 1.96 -2.70 -20.17
C ALA A 189 1.85 -1.37 -19.38
N LEU A 190 2.94 -0.63 -19.26
CA LEU A 190 2.95 0.69 -18.61
C LEU A 190 2.07 1.70 -19.34
N ARG A 191 2.09 1.72 -20.69
CA ARG A 191 1.19 2.59 -21.47
C ARG A 191 -0.29 2.27 -21.21
N VAL A 192 -0.64 0.98 -21.15
CA VAL A 192 -2.02 0.55 -20.86
C VAL A 192 -2.43 0.90 -19.44
N VAL A 193 -1.55 0.72 -18.47
CA VAL A 193 -1.80 1.13 -17.07
C VAL A 193 -2.05 2.64 -17.02
N GLY A 194 -1.19 3.45 -17.65
CA GLY A 194 -1.33 4.91 -17.68
C GLY A 194 -2.65 5.33 -18.33
N SER A 195 -2.96 4.85 -19.52
CA SER A 195 -4.20 5.19 -20.22
C SER A 195 -5.46 4.74 -19.46
N THR A 196 -5.41 3.60 -18.76
CA THR A 196 -6.53 3.14 -17.91
C THR A 196 -6.74 4.04 -16.70
N LEU A 197 -5.65 4.50 -16.07
CA LEU A 197 -5.71 5.45 -14.96
C LEU A 197 -6.24 6.81 -15.42
N ASP A 198 -5.71 7.34 -16.53
CA ASP A 198 -6.13 8.63 -17.09
C ASP A 198 -7.62 8.63 -17.45
N ASP A 199 -8.10 7.55 -18.06
CA ASP A 199 -9.52 7.36 -18.38
C ASP A 199 -10.38 7.32 -17.10
N PHE A 200 -9.91 6.62 -16.07
CA PHE A 200 -10.59 6.56 -14.77
C PHE A 200 -10.66 7.93 -14.10
N LEU A 201 -9.57 8.68 -14.11
CA LEU A 201 -9.52 10.05 -13.57
C LEU A 201 -10.43 11.02 -14.32
N ALA A 202 -10.50 10.89 -15.64
CA ALA A 202 -11.32 11.75 -16.49
C ALA A 202 -12.81 11.48 -16.35
N LYS A 203 -13.21 10.20 -16.44
CA LYS A 203 -14.62 9.77 -16.56
C LYS A 203 -15.23 9.27 -15.26
N GLY A 204 -14.40 8.77 -14.33
CA GLY A 204 -14.87 8.05 -13.14
C GLY A 204 -15.46 6.67 -13.50
N PRO A 205 -16.14 6.03 -12.54
CA PRO A 205 -16.81 4.75 -12.75
C PRO A 205 -18.14 4.91 -13.48
N THR A 206 -18.54 3.89 -14.20
CA THR A 206 -19.91 3.72 -14.70
C THR A 206 -20.88 3.38 -13.56
N ALA A 207 -22.18 3.58 -13.77
CA ALA A 207 -23.19 3.22 -12.77
C ALA A 207 -23.17 1.70 -12.45
N ALA A 208 -22.94 0.86 -13.45
CA ALA A 208 -22.87 -0.59 -13.29
C ALA A 208 -21.65 -1.01 -12.43
N GLU A 209 -20.46 -0.46 -12.71
CA GLU A 209 -19.24 -0.72 -11.93
C GLU A 209 -19.42 -0.28 -10.49
N LEU A 210 -19.98 0.92 -10.28
CA LEU A 210 -20.23 1.46 -8.93
C LEU A 210 -21.16 0.55 -8.13
N GLN A 211 -22.27 0.12 -8.74
CA GLN A 211 -23.24 -0.74 -8.05
C GLN A 211 -22.64 -2.11 -7.73
N ALA A 212 -21.92 -2.72 -8.67
CA ALA A 212 -21.24 -3.99 -8.47
C ALA A 212 -20.18 -3.92 -7.36
N ALA A 213 -19.36 -2.85 -7.34
CA ALA A 213 -18.35 -2.62 -6.32
C ALA A 213 -18.97 -2.48 -4.92
N LYS A 214 -20.03 -1.66 -4.79
CA LYS A 214 -20.75 -1.49 -3.53
C LYS A 214 -21.32 -2.81 -3.04
N ASN A 215 -22.00 -3.56 -3.88
CA ASN A 215 -22.59 -4.84 -3.53
C ASN A 215 -21.52 -5.81 -3.01
N ASN A 216 -20.39 -5.91 -3.70
CA ASN A 216 -19.31 -6.81 -3.29
C ASN A 216 -18.68 -6.39 -1.95
N LEU A 217 -18.38 -5.11 -1.78
CA LEU A 217 -17.78 -4.58 -0.55
C LEU A 217 -18.73 -4.75 0.65
N ILE A 218 -20.01 -4.44 0.49
CA ILE A 218 -21.04 -4.53 1.55
C ILE A 218 -21.30 -5.99 1.93
N ASN A 219 -21.49 -6.87 0.95
CA ASN A 219 -21.76 -8.28 1.19
C ASN A 219 -20.55 -9.01 1.77
N GLY A 220 -19.33 -8.65 1.33
CA GLY A 220 -18.09 -9.19 1.85
C GLY A 220 -17.66 -8.65 3.20
N PHE A 221 -18.36 -7.64 3.76
CA PHE A 221 -17.96 -7.00 5.01
C PHE A 221 -17.97 -7.95 6.21
N ALA A 222 -18.96 -8.83 6.31
CA ALA A 222 -19.06 -9.81 7.39
C ALA A 222 -17.83 -10.74 7.46
N LEU A 223 -17.24 -11.08 6.33
CA LEU A 223 -16.04 -11.92 6.26
C LEU A 223 -14.77 -11.25 6.83
N ARG A 224 -14.84 -9.95 7.11
CA ARG A 224 -13.76 -9.20 7.78
C ARG A 224 -13.86 -9.27 9.31
N LEU A 225 -14.96 -9.81 9.84
CA LEU A 225 -15.30 -9.86 11.26
C LEU A 225 -15.63 -11.28 11.72
N ASP A 226 -15.37 -12.30 10.92
CA ASP A 226 -15.80 -13.69 11.14
C ASP A 226 -14.98 -14.46 12.21
N SER A 227 -13.97 -13.81 12.81
CA SER A 227 -13.16 -14.41 13.89
C SER A 227 -12.66 -13.34 14.87
N ASN A 228 -12.38 -13.74 16.09
CA ASN A 228 -11.81 -12.85 17.12
C ASN A 228 -10.53 -12.16 16.62
N ARG A 229 -9.67 -12.86 15.86
CA ARG A 229 -8.47 -12.28 15.28
C ARG A 229 -8.79 -11.15 14.32
N LYS A 230 -9.71 -11.36 13.39
CA LYS A 230 -10.11 -10.32 12.43
C LYS A 230 -10.82 -9.16 13.11
N MET A 231 -11.68 -9.43 14.10
CA MET A 231 -12.28 -8.38 14.93
C MET A 231 -11.21 -7.57 15.65
N LEU A 232 -10.22 -8.23 16.26
CA LEU A 232 -9.12 -7.57 16.95
C LEU A 232 -8.32 -6.65 16.00
N GLU A 233 -8.03 -7.09 14.77
CA GLU A 233 -7.34 -6.29 13.77
C GLU A 233 -8.13 -5.00 13.43
N GLN A 234 -9.47 -5.07 13.34
CA GLN A 234 -10.30 -3.88 13.11
C GLN A 234 -10.35 -2.96 14.34
N VAL A 235 -10.55 -3.51 15.53
CA VAL A 235 -10.58 -2.74 16.79
C VAL A 235 -9.22 -2.06 17.02
N ALA A 236 -8.12 -2.77 16.78
CA ALA A 236 -6.77 -2.22 16.88
C ALA A 236 -6.54 -1.07 15.89
N ALA A 237 -7.04 -1.20 14.65
CA ALA A 237 -6.98 -0.13 13.66
C ALA A 237 -7.79 1.10 14.08
N ILE A 238 -9.00 0.91 14.64
CA ILE A 238 -9.83 2.01 15.16
C ILE A 238 -9.07 2.76 16.27
N GLY A 239 -8.53 2.05 17.25
CA GLY A 239 -7.78 2.67 18.35
C GLY A 239 -6.49 3.34 17.90
N SER A 240 -5.69 2.66 17.06
CA SER A 240 -4.38 3.17 16.60
C SER A 240 -4.48 4.40 15.70
N PHE A 241 -5.55 4.52 14.92
CA PHE A 241 -5.78 5.64 14.01
C PHE A 241 -6.76 6.68 14.55
N GLY A 242 -7.30 6.50 15.76
CA GLY A 242 -8.28 7.42 16.33
C GLY A 242 -9.56 7.54 15.53
N LEU A 243 -10.02 6.44 14.93
CA LEU A 243 -11.27 6.42 14.17
C LEU A 243 -12.48 6.46 15.14
N PRO A 244 -13.66 6.90 14.69
CA PRO A 244 -14.87 6.87 15.50
C PRO A 244 -15.17 5.46 16.03
N LEU A 245 -15.69 5.35 17.25
CA LEU A 245 -16.01 4.04 17.86
C LEU A 245 -17.11 3.28 17.11
N ASP A 246 -18.01 3.99 16.44
CA ASP A 246 -19.07 3.47 15.57
C ASP A 246 -18.61 3.15 14.15
N TYR A 247 -17.29 3.16 13.92
CA TYR A 247 -16.71 3.00 12.57
C TYR A 247 -17.19 1.73 11.86
N LEU A 248 -17.27 0.60 12.57
CA LEU A 248 -17.73 -0.66 11.98
C LEU A 248 -19.24 -0.67 11.73
N ASP A 249 -20.00 -0.04 12.60
CA ASP A 249 -21.47 0.04 12.48
C ASP A 249 -21.88 0.87 11.27
N THR A 250 -21.21 1.99 11.05
CA THR A 250 -21.49 2.93 9.96
C THR A 250 -20.80 2.57 8.63
N TRP A 251 -19.86 1.61 8.63
CA TRP A 251 -19.00 1.32 7.47
C TRP A 251 -19.80 0.98 6.20
N ARG A 252 -20.81 0.10 6.32
CA ARG A 252 -21.63 -0.33 5.17
C ARG A 252 -22.45 0.83 4.60
N ASP A 253 -22.98 1.69 5.46
CA ASP A 253 -23.77 2.84 5.03
C ASP A 253 -22.89 3.91 4.36
N ARG A 254 -21.68 4.11 4.86
CA ARG A 254 -20.70 4.98 4.20
C ARG A 254 -20.32 4.46 2.81
N VAL A 255 -20.11 3.16 2.63
CA VAL A 255 -19.89 2.56 1.29
C VAL A 255 -21.13 2.75 0.40
N ARG A 256 -22.33 2.52 0.95
CA ARG A 256 -23.60 2.68 0.21
C ARG A 256 -23.81 4.13 -0.28
N ALA A 257 -23.43 5.10 0.52
CA ALA A 257 -23.59 6.51 0.22
C ALA A 257 -22.64 7.05 -0.87
N VAL A 258 -21.53 6.35 -1.19
CA VAL A 258 -20.55 6.82 -2.18
C VAL A 258 -21.20 7.02 -3.56
N SER A 259 -20.99 8.15 -4.21
CA SER A 259 -21.41 8.45 -5.58
C SER A 259 -20.26 8.41 -6.58
N ALA A 260 -20.57 8.27 -7.87
CA ALA A 260 -19.57 8.32 -8.95
C ALA A 260 -18.83 9.66 -9.00
N ALA A 261 -19.54 10.78 -8.72
CA ALA A 261 -18.94 12.10 -8.65
C ALA A 261 -17.92 12.19 -7.51
N GLN A 262 -18.28 11.71 -6.30
CA GLN A 262 -17.35 11.68 -5.17
C GLN A 262 -16.10 10.85 -5.47
N ILE A 263 -16.22 9.69 -6.14
CA ILE A 263 -15.06 8.89 -6.55
C ILE A 263 -14.17 9.68 -7.50
N ARG A 264 -14.73 10.23 -8.57
CA ARG A 264 -13.97 11.00 -9.56
C ARG A 264 -13.23 12.17 -8.90
N ASP A 265 -13.93 12.93 -8.05
CA ASP A 265 -13.40 14.13 -7.43
C ASP A 265 -12.33 13.78 -6.36
N ALA A 266 -12.53 12.70 -5.60
CA ALA A 266 -11.54 12.18 -4.67
C ALA A 266 -10.26 11.70 -5.40
N PHE A 267 -10.40 10.92 -6.47
CA PHE A 267 -9.25 10.49 -7.25
C PHE A 267 -8.47 11.67 -7.84
N LYS A 268 -9.13 12.71 -8.33
CA LYS A 268 -8.46 13.93 -8.82
C LYS A 268 -7.68 14.67 -7.73
N ARG A 269 -8.14 14.63 -6.48
CA ARG A 269 -7.42 15.24 -5.35
C ARG A 269 -6.22 14.42 -4.90
N HIS A 270 -6.32 13.10 -4.97
CA HIS A 270 -5.34 12.17 -4.36
C HIS A 270 -4.41 11.49 -5.36
N VAL A 271 -4.68 11.58 -6.66
CA VAL A 271 -3.84 10.97 -7.71
C VAL A 271 -3.51 12.01 -8.76
N ALA A 272 -2.25 12.42 -8.78
CA ALA A 272 -1.71 13.40 -9.72
C ALA A 272 -0.75 12.70 -10.71
N PRO A 273 -1.16 12.44 -11.96
CA PRO A 273 -0.34 11.68 -12.92
C PRO A 273 1.06 12.25 -13.15
N ASP A 274 1.21 13.58 -13.01
CA ASP A 274 2.50 14.27 -13.19
C ASP A 274 3.48 14.07 -12.00
N HIS A 275 3.04 13.39 -10.95
CA HIS A 275 3.84 13.07 -9.76
C HIS A 275 4.03 11.57 -9.55
N LEU A 276 3.66 10.74 -10.53
CA LEU A 276 3.81 9.29 -10.42
C LEU A 276 5.28 8.87 -10.58
N VAL A 277 5.76 8.13 -9.60
CA VAL A 277 7.02 7.40 -9.65
C VAL A 277 6.78 6.02 -10.23
N THR A 278 7.56 5.65 -11.24
CA THR A 278 7.57 4.31 -11.83
C THR A 278 8.89 3.62 -11.50
N VAL A 279 8.82 2.42 -10.94
CA VAL A 279 10.00 1.57 -10.71
C VAL A 279 9.82 0.25 -11.45
N VAL A 280 10.78 -0.06 -12.31
CA VAL A 280 10.85 -1.29 -13.11
C VAL A 280 12.10 -2.07 -12.68
N VAL A 281 11.94 -3.29 -12.22
CA VAL A 281 13.06 -4.16 -11.81
C VAL A 281 13.05 -5.44 -12.64
N GLY A 282 14.14 -5.73 -13.31
CA GLY A 282 14.30 -6.92 -14.16
C GLY A 282 13.81 -6.69 -15.60
N GLY A 283 13.59 -7.79 -16.30
CA GLY A 283 13.21 -7.78 -17.71
C GLY A 283 14.40 -7.82 -18.70
N ASP A 284 15.64 -7.89 -18.19
CA ASP A 284 16.85 -7.91 -19.01
C ASP A 284 17.42 -9.33 -19.24
N GLY A 285 16.74 -10.37 -18.71
CA GLY A 285 17.22 -11.76 -18.79
C GLY A 285 17.35 -12.33 -20.20
N ASP A 286 16.55 -11.83 -21.14
CA ASP A 286 16.63 -12.24 -22.55
C ASP A 286 17.83 -11.61 -23.31
N LYS A 287 18.41 -10.51 -22.77
CA LYS A 287 19.55 -9.81 -23.39
C LYS A 287 20.90 -10.37 -22.97
N THR A 288 20.93 -11.16 -21.88
CA THR A 288 22.16 -11.73 -21.30
C THR A 288 22.31 -13.23 -21.52
N ALA A 289 21.31 -13.90 -22.10
CA ALA A 289 21.45 -15.29 -22.47
C ALA A 289 22.42 -15.42 -23.65
N PRO A 290 23.52 -16.22 -23.54
CA PRO A 290 24.36 -16.49 -24.70
C PRO A 290 23.51 -17.14 -25.81
N PRO A 291 23.82 -16.89 -27.08
CA PRO A 291 23.09 -17.49 -28.17
C PRO A 291 23.09 -19.02 -27.98
N LYS A 292 21.90 -19.62 -27.99
CA LYS A 292 21.80 -21.08 -28.00
C LYS A 292 22.53 -21.56 -29.23
N ASN A 293 23.73 -22.10 -29.04
CA ASN A 293 24.45 -22.78 -30.10
C ASN A 293 23.54 -23.88 -30.63
N GLY A 294 23.10 -23.68 -31.85
CA GLY A 294 22.38 -24.71 -32.59
C GLY A 294 23.21 -25.95 -32.64
N SER A 295 22.83 -26.99 -31.91
CA SER A 295 23.33 -28.33 -32.17
C SER A 295 22.80 -28.76 -33.50
N ALA A 296 23.61 -28.59 -34.51
CA ALA A 296 23.50 -29.39 -35.71
C ALA A 296 23.68 -30.87 -35.34
N ARG A 297 22.61 -31.65 -35.52
CA ARG A 297 22.63 -33.02 -36.04
C ARG A 297 21.23 -33.47 -36.37
#